data_f5835621885eade4e37257f17f401780
#
_entry.id   f5835621885eade4e37257f17f401780
#
_cell.length_a   1.000
_cell.length_b   1.000
_cell.length_c   1.000
_cell.angle_alpha   90.00
_cell.angle_beta   90.00
_cell.angle_gamma   90.00
#
_symmetry.space_group_name_H-M   'P 1'
#
loop_
_entity.id
_entity.type
_entity.pdbx_description
1 polymer ?
#
loop_
_entity_poly.entity_id
_entity_poly.type
_entity_poly.pdbx_seq_one_letter_code
_entity_poly.pdbx_strand_id
1 'polypeptide(L)'
;MTPPQKERIIDQAMHMFVSQGIKSVRMDDIAQQLGVSKRTLYEMFGDKEGLLYLAMERYSERNRQRWNELTADARNVLEAMFMVLGEVMDNAEVSRRMMDNLRKFYPAVHDKLMREGMVKNRTSLRSMLE
;
A
#
# COMPACT_ATOMS: atom_id res chain seq x y z
N MET A 1 2.48 15.08 -16.96
CA MET A 1 2.66 13.59 -16.93
C MET A 1 1.30 12.94 -16.77
N THR A 2 1.06 11.86 -17.51
CA THR A 2 -0.24 11.20 -17.51
C THR A 2 -0.48 10.38 -16.21
N PRO A 3 -1.76 10.22 -15.77
CA PRO A 3 -2.06 9.39 -14.61
C PRO A 3 -1.48 7.96 -14.66
N PRO A 4 -1.52 7.23 -15.80
CA PRO A 4 -0.90 5.90 -15.87
C PRO A 4 0.61 5.91 -15.61
N GLN A 5 1.30 6.96 -15.99
CA GLN A 5 2.74 7.10 -15.73
C GLN A 5 3.01 7.31 -14.24
N LYS A 6 2.21 8.14 -13.59
CA LYS A 6 2.29 8.37 -12.15
C LYS A 6 2.05 7.08 -11.39
N GLU A 7 1.02 6.32 -11.77
CA GLU A 7 0.68 5.04 -11.14
C GLU A 7 1.81 4.03 -11.30
N ARG A 8 2.45 3.98 -12.47
CA ARG A 8 3.59 3.09 -12.71
C ARG A 8 4.75 3.41 -11.78
N ILE A 9 5.04 4.69 -11.59
CA ILE A 9 6.12 5.11 -10.69
C ILE A 9 5.80 4.70 -9.26
N ILE A 10 4.56 4.90 -8.81
CA ILE A 10 4.12 4.51 -7.47
C ILE A 10 4.27 3.01 -7.27
N ASP A 11 3.84 2.20 -8.24
CA ASP A 11 3.91 0.75 -8.16
C ASP A 11 5.36 0.25 -8.10
N GLN A 12 6.23 0.81 -8.91
CA GLN A 12 7.64 0.42 -8.92
C GLN A 12 8.35 0.88 -7.65
N ALA A 13 8.01 2.06 -7.14
CA ALA A 13 8.52 2.53 -5.85
C ALA A 13 8.10 1.59 -4.73
N MET A 14 6.83 1.15 -4.75
CA MET A 14 6.33 0.18 -3.77
C MET A 14 7.10 -1.12 -3.83
N HIS A 15 7.38 -1.61 -5.03
CA HIS A 15 8.18 -2.83 -5.22
C HIS A 15 9.58 -2.68 -4.59
N MET A 16 10.21 -1.52 -4.77
CA MET A 16 11.51 -1.23 -4.15
C MET A 16 11.42 -1.19 -2.63
N PHE A 17 10.37 -0.55 -2.09
CA PHE A 17 10.16 -0.49 -0.64
C PHE A 17 10.00 -1.88 -0.03
N VAL A 18 9.27 -2.77 -0.71
CA VAL A 18 9.08 -4.15 -0.24
C VAL A 18 10.38 -4.94 -0.32
N SER A 19 11.09 -4.86 -1.44
CA SER A 19 12.27 -5.71 -1.68
C SER A 19 13.54 -5.22 -0.96
N GLN A 20 13.69 -3.91 -0.80
CA GLN A 20 14.92 -3.32 -0.24
C GLN A 20 14.73 -2.71 1.16
N GLY A 21 13.48 -2.55 1.60
CA GLY A 21 13.15 -1.91 2.87
C GLY A 21 12.89 -0.41 2.70
N ILE A 22 11.91 0.08 3.43
CA ILE A 22 11.44 1.47 3.31
C ILE A 22 12.56 2.47 3.63
N LYS A 23 13.32 2.20 4.69
CA LYS A 23 14.38 3.11 5.14
C LYS A 23 15.54 3.19 4.15
N SER A 24 15.88 2.07 3.51
CA SER A 24 17.04 1.95 2.64
C SER A 24 16.86 2.61 1.27
N VAL A 25 15.63 2.77 0.82
CA VAL A 25 15.32 3.34 -0.50
C VAL A 25 15.27 4.86 -0.43
N ARG A 26 16.06 5.51 -1.27
CA ARG A 26 16.10 6.98 -1.38
C ARG A 26 15.39 7.42 -2.66
N MET A 27 14.98 8.70 -2.67
CA MET A 27 14.39 9.30 -3.89
C MET A 27 15.37 9.22 -5.06
N ASP A 28 16.67 9.38 -4.81
CA ASP A 28 17.70 9.26 -5.85
C ASP A 28 17.71 7.86 -6.46
N ASP A 29 17.56 6.84 -5.63
CA ASP A 29 17.53 5.43 -6.08
C ASP A 29 16.31 5.18 -6.96
N ILE A 30 15.18 5.72 -6.58
CA ILE A 30 13.92 5.58 -7.34
C ILE A 30 14.07 6.27 -8.69
N ALA A 31 14.56 7.50 -8.70
CA ALA A 31 14.76 8.26 -9.93
C ALA A 31 15.69 7.52 -10.90
N GLN A 32 16.79 6.99 -10.39
CA GLN A 32 17.76 6.26 -11.19
C GLN A 32 17.16 4.95 -11.74
N GLN A 33 16.50 4.19 -10.89
CA GLN A 33 15.91 2.91 -11.27
C GLN A 33 14.84 3.08 -12.35
N LEU A 34 14.06 4.15 -12.26
CA LEU A 34 12.91 4.38 -13.16
C LEU A 34 13.27 5.22 -14.39
N GLY A 35 14.48 5.73 -14.46
CA GLY A 35 14.91 6.56 -15.58
C GLY A 35 14.21 7.91 -15.66
N VAL A 36 13.77 8.45 -14.51
CA VAL A 36 13.16 9.79 -14.42
C VAL A 36 14.12 10.72 -13.70
N SER A 37 14.00 12.02 -13.95
CA SER A 37 14.85 13.00 -13.27
C SER A 37 14.40 13.13 -11.81
N LYS A 38 15.37 13.40 -10.94
CA LYS A 38 15.11 13.66 -9.53
C LYS A 38 14.12 14.83 -9.37
N ARG A 39 14.31 15.89 -10.16
CA ARG A 39 13.44 17.05 -10.17
C ARG A 39 11.98 16.68 -10.47
N THR A 40 11.78 15.87 -11.52
CA THR A 40 10.44 15.40 -11.90
C THR A 40 9.80 14.62 -10.76
N LEU A 41 10.55 13.76 -10.13
CA LEU A 41 10.06 12.94 -9.02
C LEU A 41 9.62 13.81 -7.83
N TYR A 42 10.42 14.82 -7.48
CA TYR A 42 10.07 15.76 -6.40
C TYR A 42 8.89 16.66 -6.77
N GLU A 43 8.79 17.08 -8.03
CA GLU A 43 7.65 17.86 -8.49
C GLU A 43 6.33 17.07 -8.41
N MET A 44 6.38 15.77 -8.67
CA MET A 44 5.20 14.90 -8.65
C MET A 44 4.73 14.54 -7.24
N PHE A 45 5.66 14.26 -6.33
CA PHE A 45 5.35 13.66 -5.03
C PHE A 45 5.72 14.52 -3.83
N GLY A 46 6.44 15.61 -4.04
CA GLY A 46 6.90 16.50 -2.99
C GLY A 46 8.14 15.97 -2.27
N ASP A 47 8.01 14.84 -1.59
CA ASP A 47 9.12 14.21 -0.87
C ASP A 47 8.91 12.70 -0.80
N LYS A 48 9.83 12.01 -0.14
CA LYS A 48 9.75 10.56 0.04
C LYS A 48 8.50 10.14 0.84
N GLU A 49 8.14 10.91 1.85
CA GLU A 49 6.96 10.61 2.66
C GLU A 49 5.68 10.68 1.84
N GLY A 50 5.57 11.67 0.95
CA GLY A 50 4.44 11.79 0.02
C GLY A 50 4.33 10.61 -0.91
N LEU A 51 5.44 10.19 -1.50
CA LEU A 51 5.49 9.02 -2.37
C LEU A 51 5.17 7.75 -1.59
N LEU A 52 5.76 7.59 -0.41
CA LEU A 52 5.53 6.43 0.45
C LEU A 52 4.05 6.30 0.84
N TYR A 53 3.42 7.42 1.21
CA TYR A 53 2.00 7.44 1.54
C TYR A 53 1.14 6.96 0.36
N LEU A 54 1.38 7.48 -0.84
CA LEU A 54 0.64 7.09 -2.04
C LEU A 54 0.87 5.62 -2.40
N ALA A 55 2.10 5.14 -2.25
CA ALA A 55 2.43 3.74 -2.50
C ALA A 55 1.69 2.81 -1.54
N MET A 56 1.65 3.15 -0.26
CA MET A 56 0.96 2.35 0.75
C MET A 56 -0.56 2.39 0.57
N GLU A 57 -1.11 3.56 0.24
CA GLU A 57 -2.54 3.71 -0.03
C GLU A 57 -2.97 2.83 -1.21
N ARG A 58 -2.19 2.89 -2.29
CA ARG A 58 -2.47 2.10 -3.49
C ARG A 58 -2.34 0.59 -3.22
N TYR A 59 -1.35 0.20 -2.44
CA TYR A 59 -1.16 -1.19 -2.03
C TYR A 59 -2.36 -1.69 -1.21
N SER A 60 -2.83 -0.89 -0.25
CA SER A 60 -4.00 -1.22 0.56
C SER A 60 -5.27 -1.36 -0.29
N GLU A 61 -5.44 -0.47 -1.27
CA GLU A 61 -6.59 -0.51 -2.17
C GLU A 61 -6.59 -1.76 -3.04
N ARG A 62 -5.41 -2.15 -3.56
CA ARG A 62 -5.26 -3.39 -4.33
C ARG A 62 -5.58 -4.62 -3.49
N ASN A 63 -5.10 -4.66 -2.25
CA ASN A 63 -5.40 -5.76 -1.34
C ASN A 63 -6.89 -5.87 -1.08
N ARG A 64 -7.57 -4.74 -0.88
CA ARG A 64 -9.02 -4.73 -0.67
C ARG A 64 -9.76 -5.23 -1.89
N GLN A 65 -9.38 -4.80 -3.08
CA GLN A 65 -9.97 -5.30 -4.33
C GLN A 65 -9.75 -6.80 -4.49
N ARG A 66 -8.54 -7.27 -4.19
CA ARG A 66 -8.21 -8.69 -4.25
C ARG A 66 -9.05 -9.50 -3.27
N TRP A 67 -9.24 -8.98 -2.05
CA TRP A 67 -10.11 -9.63 -1.07
C TRP A 67 -11.55 -9.69 -1.55
N ASN A 68 -12.06 -8.63 -2.16
CA ASN A 68 -13.40 -8.61 -2.72
C ASN A 68 -13.57 -9.64 -3.85
N GLU A 69 -12.59 -9.74 -4.73
CA GLU A 69 -12.59 -10.74 -5.81
C GLU A 69 -12.51 -12.16 -5.24
N LEU A 70 -11.63 -12.37 -4.26
CA LEU A 70 -11.42 -13.67 -3.63
C LEU A 70 -12.68 -14.16 -2.92
N THR A 71 -13.44 -13.25 -2.31
CA THR A 71 -14.63 -13.57 -1.52
C THR A 71 -15.94 -13.44 -2.31
N ALA A 72 -15.88 -13.07 -3.59
CA ALA A 72 -17.07 -12.86 -4.42
C ALA A 72 -17.96 -14.10 -4.49
N ASP A 73 -17.36 -15.30 -4.51
CA ASP A 73 -18.07 -16.57 -4.60
C ASP A 73 -18.27 -17.24 -3.23
N ALA A 74 -17.91 -16.55 -2.14
CA ALA A 74 -18.08 -17.10 -0.79
C ALA A 74 -19.56 -17.27 -0.46
N ARG A 75 -19.91 -18.41 0.13
CA ARG A 75 -21.29 -18.77 0.46
C ARG A 75 -21.84 -18.01 1.65
N ASN A 76 -20.96 -17.57 2.54
CA ASN A 76 -21.33 -16.85 3.76
C ASN A 76 -20.14 -16.05 4.27
N VAL A 77 -20.39 -15.24 5.30
CA VAL A 77 -19.38 -14.38 5.92
C VAL A 77 -18.22 -15.18 6.50
N LEU A 78 -18.50 -16.35 7.10
CA LEU A 78 -17.48 -17.19 7.70
C LEU A 78 -16.49 -17.72 6.65
N GLU A 79 -16.98 -18.17 5.51
CA GLU A 79 -16.16 -18.64 4.40
C GLU A 79 -15.31 -17.49 3.83
N ALA A 80 -15.91 -16.29 3.69
CA ALA A 80 -15.20 -15.09 3.25
C ALA A 80 -14.07 -14.73 4.20
N MET A 81 -14.33 -14.77 5.50
CA MET A 81 -13.32 -14.50 6.54
C MET A 81 -12.18 -15.51 6.46
N PHE A 82 -12.48 -16.77 6.23
CA PHE A 82 -11.49 -17.84 6.11
C PHE A 82 -10.56 -17.61 4.93
N MET A 83 -11.10 -17.21 3.78
CA MET A 83 -10.33 -16.90 2.57
C MET A 83 -9.40 -15.70 2.78
N VAL A 84 -9.91 -14.62 3.38
CA VAL A 84 -9.14 -13.41 3.67
C VAL A 84 -8.04 -13.71 4.68
N LEU A 85 -8.34 -14.51 5.71
CA LEU A 85 -7.37 -14.88 6.74
C LEU A 85 -6.18 -15.64 6.15
N GLY A 86 -6.44 -16.57 5.21
CA GLY A 86 -5.38 -17.29 4.52
C GLY A 86 -4.42 -16.33 3.79
N GLU A 87 -4.98 -15.37 3.06
CA GLU A 87 -4.21 -14.37 2.33
C GLU A 87 -3.40 -13.48 3.28
N VAL A 88 -3.99 -13.05 4.38
CA VAL A 88 -3.32 -12.23 5.40
C VAL A 88 -2.16 -13.01 6.04
N MET A 89 -2.37 -14.28 6.36
CA MET A 89 -1.32 -15.10 6.97
C MET A 89 -0.14 -15.33 6.03
N ASP A 90 -0.41 -15.54 4.73
CA ASP A 90 0.65 -15.75 3.74
C ASP A 90 1.57 -14.54 3.60
N ASN A 91 1.04 -13.33 3.82
CA ASN A 91 1.78 -12.08 3.69
C ASN A 91 2.11 -11.42 5.03
N ALA A 92 1.84 -12.10 6.15
CA ALA A 92 1.94 -11.51 7.50
C ALA A 92 3.33 -10.99 7.84
N GLU A 93 4.38 -11.73 7.48
CA GLU A 93 5.75 -11.33 7.81
C GLU A 93 6.16 -10.04 7.09
N VAL A 94 5.90 -9.97 5.79
CA VAL A 94 6.21 -8.78 4.98
C VAL A 94 5.41 -7.58 5.48
N SER A 95 4.12 -7.76 5.69
CA SER A 95 3.22 -6.72 6.18
C SER A 95 3.65 -6.19 7.54
N ARG A 96 4.00 -7.10 8.47
CA ARG A 96 4.45 -6.72 9.80
C ARG A 96 5.74 -5.91 9.74
N ARG A 97 6.69 -6.34 8.93
CA ARG A 97 7.98 -5.65 8.76
C ARG A 97 7.78 -4.25 8.21
N MET A 98 6.93 -4.11 7.20
CA MET A 98 6.62 -2.82 6.61
C MET A 98 5.93 -1.89 7.60
N MET A 99 4.96 -2.40 8.35
CA MET A 99 4.24 -1.60 9.35
C MET A 99 5.16 -1.16 10.49
N ASP A 100 6.04 -2.04 10.95
CA ASP A 100 7.02 -1.70 11.98
C ASP A 100 7.97 -0.60 11.50
N ASN A 101 8.45 -0.69 10.27
CA ASN A 101 9.33 0.31 9.66
C ASN A 101 8.61 1.65 9.47
N LEU A 102 7.36 1.64 9.04
CA LEU A 102 6.55 2.85 8.92
C LEU A 102 6.39 3.52 10.28
N ARG A 103 5.98 2.77 11.27
CA ARG A 103 5.76 3.29 12.63
C ARG A 103 7.04 3.88 13.21
N LYS A 104 8.18 3.23 13.00
CA LYS A 104 9.46 3.64 13.56
C LYS A 104 10.06 4.85 12.85
N PHE A 105 10.05 4.85 11.52
CA PHE A 105 10.78 5.85 10.73
C PHE A 105 9.88 6.92 10.10
N TYR A 106 8.60 6.63 9.90
CA TYR A 106 7.64 7.52 9.26
C TYR A 106 6.31 7.50 10.00
N PRO A 107 6.30 7.91 11.28
CA PRO A 107 5.09 7.80 12.10
C PRO A 107 3.90 8.61 11.59
N ALA A 108 4.14 9.76 10.96
CA ALA A 108 3.05 10.56 10.39
C ALA A 108 2.33 9.84 9.25
N VAL A 109 3.11 9.15 8.40
CA VAL A 109 2.54 8.33 7.30
C VAL A 109 1.76 7.16 7.89
N HIS A 110 2.33 6.48 8.87
CA HIS A 110 1.69 5.35 9.55
C HIS A 110 0.35 5.77 10.16
N ASP A 111 0.33 6.86 10.91
CA ASP A 111 -0.88 7.32 11.60
C ASP A 111 -1.97 7.72 10.62
N LYS A 112 -1.61 8.39 9.53
CA LYS A 112 -2.56 8.77 8.49
C LYS A 112 -3.19 7.56 7.82
N LEU A 113 -2.38 6.56 7.48
CA LEU A 113 -2.85 5.31 6.87
C LEU A 113 -3.78 4.54 7.82
N MET A 114 -3.45 4.50 9.10
CA MET A 114 -4.28 3.81 10.10
C MET A 114 -5.65 4.48 10.23
N ARG A 115 -5.69 5.81 10.30
CA ARG A 115 -6.97 6.54 10.38
C ARG A 115 -7.84 6.29 9.16
N GLU A 116 -7.27 6.38 7.97
CA GLU A 116 -7.99 6.16 6.71
C GLU A 116 -8.40 4.70 6.54
N GLY A 117 -7.52 3.78 6.91
CA GLY A 117 -7.80 2.35 6.86
C GLY A 117 -8.96 1.95 7.74
N MET A 118 -9.05 2.50 8.94
CA MET A 118 -10.16 2.23 9.85
C MET A 118 -11.50 2.68 9.27
N VAL A 119 -11.55 3.86 8.65
CA VAL A 119 -12.77 4.37 8.02
C VAL A 119 -13.20 3.47 6.87
N LYS A 120 -12.27 3.09 6.01
CA LYS A 120 -12.55 2.22 4.86
C LYS A 120 -13.00 0.83 5.29
N ASN A 121 -12.38 0.25 6.31
CA ASN A 121 -12.75 -1.06 6.84
C ASN A 121 -14.15 -1.04 7.43
N ARG A 122 -14.49 0.02 8.14
CA ARG A 122 -15.82 0.20 8.72
C ARG A 122 -16.90 0.23 7.64
N THR A 123 -16.64 0.96 6.55
CA THR A 123 -17.54 1.05 5.40
C THR A 123 -17.69 -0.31 4.71
N SER A 124 -16.59 -1.04 4.50
CA SER A 124 -16.61 -2.36 3.89
C SER A 124 -17.39 -3.37 4.70
N LEU A 125 -17.22 -3.36 6.02
CA LEU A 125 -17.97 -4.25 6.92
C LEU A 125 -19.47 -3.95 6.90
N ARG A 126 -19.86 -2.69 6.84
CA ARG A 126 -21.26 -2.30 6.69
C ARG A 126 -21.85 -2.86 5.40
N SER A 127 -21.14 -2.72 4.28
CA SER A 127 -21.59 -3.23 2.99
C SER A 127 -21.78 -4.75 3.02
N MET A 128 -20.92 -5.47 3.71
CA MET A 128 -21.02 -6.93 3.84
C MET A 128 -22.20 -7.37 4.70
N LEU A 129 -22.60 -6.54 5.67
CA LEU A 129 -23.71 -6.84 6.57
C LEU A 129 -25.09 -6.42 6.02
N GLU A 130 -25.08 -5.57 5.01
CA GLU A 130 -26.29 -5.15 4.31
C GLU A 130 -26.60 -6.09 3.14
#